data_dde70831a5ede79b45e76ceae96c8b2c
#
_entry.id   dde70831a5ede79b45e76ceae96c8b2c
#
_cell.length_a   1.000
_cell.length_b   1.000
_cell.length_c   1.000
_cell.angle_alpha   90.00
_cell.angle_beta   90.00
_cell.angle_gamma   90.00
#
_symmetry.space_group_name_H-M   'P 1'
#
loop_
_entity.id
_entity.type
_entity.pdbx_description
1 polymer ?
#
loop_
_entity_poly.entity_id
_entity_poly.type
_entity_poly.pdbx_seq_one_letter_code
_entity_poly.pdbx_strand_id
1 'polypeptide(L)'
;MDRSASLFNLTGKVALVTGASSGLGRRAAVALTEAGAKVIGVARRAEALEKLASELGEQFSFISADIADRSRLEDLSLEIIDQFASPDILVHAAGINTRETADKVTEMGWDQTISLNLSTPFFLSQRFVAEMKKKGWGRIVNFASLQTTRAFPGGLAYGASKAAIGQLTRAMAEAWSSHGVCVNAIGPGFFPTELTQAVFADDERSKRNAEQTCIGRNGEMEDLDGPLLFLCSEASRYVTGQVLMVDGGFTAK
;
A
#
# COMPACT_ATOMS: atom_id res chain seq x y z
N MET A 1 9.12 -13.53 26.20
CA MET A 1 9.24 -12.53 25.13
C MET A 1 8.82 -11.18 25.69
N ASP A 2 9.58 -10.13 25.43
CA ASP A 2 9.21 -8.77 25.83
C ASP A 2 7.85 -8.41 25.17
N ARG A 3 6.93 -7.85 25.95
CA ARG A 3 5.58 -7.49 25.51
C ARG A 3 5.60 -6.49 24.33
N SER A 4 6.59 -5.61 24.28
CA SER A 4 6.77 -4.64 23.21
C SER A 4 7.13 -5.33 21.89
N ALA A 5 8.05 -6.29 21.90
CA ALA A 5 8.43 -7.08 20.73
C ALA A 5 7.27 -7.95 20.22
N SER A 6 6.40 -8.44 21.13
CA SER A 6 5.24 -9.25 20.73
C SER A 6 4.16 -8.48 19.99
N LEU A 7 4.04 -7.15 20.21
CA LEU A 7 3.02 -6.32 19.57
C LEU A 7 3.21 -6.19 18.05
N PHE A 8 4.43 -6.24 17.56
CA PHE A 8 4.78 -6.09 16.13
C PHE A 8 5.08 -7.42 15.44
N ASN A 9 5.03 -8.53 16.17
CA ASN A 9 5.30 -9.86 15.62
C ASN A 9 4.15 -10.32 14.71
N LEU A 10 4.49 -10.71 13.48
CA LEU A 10 3.56 -11.18 12.47
C LEU A 10 3.72 -12.67 12.17
N THR A 11 4.45 -13.42 13.02
CA THR A 11 4.60 -14.86 12.88
C THR A 11 3.24 -15.57 12.81
N GLY A 12 3.06 -16.42 11.80
CA GLY A 12 1.80 -17.13 11.55
C GLY A 12 0.75 -16.31 10.80
N LYS A 13 1.04 -15.07 10.42
CA LYS A 13 0.18 -14.26 9.56
C LYS A 13 0.55 -14.41 8.09
N VAL A 14 -0.44 -14.34 7.21
CA VAL A 14 -0.28 -14.29 5.77
C VAL A 14 -0.59 -12.88 5.29
N ALA A 15 0.33 -12.25 4.57
CA ALA A 15 0.19 -10.91 4.03
C ALA A 15 0.20 -10.91 2.50
N LEU A 16 -0.76 -10.25 1.88
CA LEU A 16 -0.78 -9.98 0.44
C LEU A 16 -0.34 -8.54 0.20
N VAL A 17 0.68 -8.35 -0.63
CA VAL A 17 1.20 -7.04 -1.00
C VAL A 17 1.08 -6.84 -2.50
N THR A 18 0.26 -5.88 -2.93
CA THR A 18 0.18 -5.47 -4.33
C THR A 18 1.25 -4.43 -4.66
N GLY A 19 1.77 -4.45 -5.89
CA GLY A 19 2.89 -3.58 -6.29
C GLY A 19 4.24 -3.98 -5.70
N ALA A 20 4.40 -5.24 -5.30
CA ALA A 20 5.59 -5.74 -4.60
C ALA A 20 6.89 -5.74 -5.43
N SER A 21 6.82 -5.47 -6.75
CA SER A 21 8.01 -5.51 -7.62
C SER A 21 8.94 -4.30 -7.50
N SER A 22 8.53 -3.19 -6.88
CA SER A 22 9.36 -2.00 -6.72
C SER A 22 8.86 -1.04 -5.63
N GLY A 23 9.67 -0.02 -5.32
CA GLY A 23 9.31 1.11 -4.47
C GLY A 23 8.76 0.71 -3.10
N LEU A 24 7.72 1.42 -2.66
CA LEU A 24 7.13 1.22 -1.33
C LEU A 24 6.46 -0.15 -1.17
N GLY A 25 5.91 -0.73 -2.27
CA GLY A 25 5.35 -2.09 -2.23
C GLY A 25 6.42 -3.15 -1.99
N ARG A 26 7.58 -3.03 -2.64
CA ARG A 26 8.72 -3.90 -2.38
C ARG A 26 9.23 -3.75 -0.95
N ARG A 27 9.39 -2.51 -0.45
CA ARG A 27 9.80 -2.29 0.95
C ARG A 27 8.79 -2.86 1.93
N ALA A 28 7.49 -2.70 1.66
CA ALA A 28 6.44 -3.30 2.48
C ALA A 28 6.55 -4.83 2.55
N ALA A 29 6.83 -5.50 1.43
CA ALA A 29 7.04 -6.94 1.41
C ALA A 29 8.25 -7.36 2.26
N VAL A 30 9.37 -6.62 2.16
CA VAL A 30 10.57 -6.85 2.97
C VAL A 30 10.24 -6.71 4.46
N ALA A 31 9.69 -5.58 4.88
CA ALA A 31 9.41 -5.29 6.28
C ALA A 31 8.44 -6.30 6.93
N LEU A 32 7.40 -6.73 6.20
CA LEU A 32 6.46 -7.73 6.68
C LEU A 32 7.10 -9.12 6.80
N THR A 33 7.98 -9.48 5.87
CA THR A 33 8.74 -10.74 5.93
C THR A 33 9.69 -10.74 7.12
N GLU A 34 10.44 -9.66 7.33
CA GLU A 34 11.35 -9.49 8.48
C GLU A 34 10.60 -9.52 9.83
N ALA A 35 9.33 -9.09 9.87
CA ALA A 35 8.46 -9.19 11.04
C ALA A 35 7.84 -10.60 11.23
N GLY A 36 8.16 -11.58 10.37
CA GLY A 36 7.76 -12.97 10.49
C GLY A 36 6.50 -13.37 9.75
N ALA A 37 5.91 -12.49 8.92
CA ALA A 37 4.78 -12.86 8.08
C ALA A 37 5.22 -13.74 6.90
N LYS A 38 4.33 -14.63 6.44
CA LYS A 38 4.41 -15.17 5.08
C LYS A 38 3.83 -14.16 4.11
N VAL A 39 4.62 -13.72 3.14
CA VAL A 39 4.22 -12.63 2.23
C VAL A 39 3.97 -13.16 0.83
N ILE A 40 2.87 -12.76 0.23
CA ILE A 40 2.51 -13.01 -1.16
C ILE A 40 2.60 -11.68 -1.92
N GLY A 41 3.58 -11.55 -2.80
CA GLY A 41 3.76 -10.37 -3.64
C GLY A 41 2.98 -10.50 -4.94
N VAL A 42 2.19 -9.47 -5.31
CA VAL A 42 1.51 -9.42 -6.61
C VAL A 42 1.95 -8.19 -7.39
N ALA A 43 2.45 -8.40 -8.60
CA ALA A 43 2.79 -7.36 -9.56
C ALA A 43 2.93 -7.95 -10.96
N ARG A 44 3.06 -7.08 -11.99
CA ARG A 44 3.18 -7.52 -13.39
C ARG A 44 4.57 -8.04 -13.77
N ARG A 45 5.63 -7.56 -13.08
CA ARG A 45 7.03 -7.82 -13.45
C ARG A 45 7.52 -9.09 -12.74
N ALA A 46 7.44 -10.24 -13.43
CA ALA A 46 7.85 -11.54 -12.89
C ALA A 46 9.33 -11.53 -12.45
N GLU A 47 10.25 -11.09 -13.31
CA GLU A 47 11.69 -11.06 -13.00
C GLU A 47 12.04 -10.28 -11.72
N ALA A 48 11.35 -9.16 -11.48
CA ALA A 48 11.56 -8.37 -10.26
C ALA A 48 11.01 -9.08 -9.01
N LEU A 49 9.93 -9.84 -9.15
CA LEU A 49 9.37 -10.67 -8.08
C LEU A 49 10.23 -11.90 -7.81
N GLU A 50 10.78 -12.55 -8.83
CA GLU A 50 11.72 -13.66 -8.71
C GLU A 50 12.98 -13.24 -7.96
N LYS A 51 13.53 -12.07 -8.31
CA LYS A 51 14.67 -11.51 -7.59
C LYS A 51 14.34 -11.28 -6.11
N LEU A 52 13.17 -10.69 -5.81
CA LEU A 52 12.73 -10.46 -4.44
C LEU A 52 12.52 -11.78 -3.68
N ALA A 53 11.99 -12.82 -4.35
CA ALA A 53 11.83 -14.14 -3.76
C ALA A 53 13.19 -14.77 -3.42
N SER A 54 14.19 -14.60 -4.29
CA SER A 54 15.55 -15.06 -4.02
C SER A 54 16.22 -14.35 -2.84
N GLU A 55 15.86 -13.08 -2.60
CA GLU A 55 16.37 -12.27 -1.48
C GLU A 55 15.69 -12.64 -0.14
N LEU A 56 14.36 -12.88 -0.15
CA LEU A 56 13.55 -13.06 1.06
C LEU A 56 13.35 -14.55 1.45
N GLY A 57 13.68 -15.48 0.55
CA GLY A 57 13.61 -16.91 0.80
C GLY A 57 12.17 -17.43 0.99
N GLU A 58 12.02 -18.50 1.78
CA GLU A 58 10.78 -19.27 1.92
C GLU A 58 9.58 -18.50 2.49
N GLN A 59 9.81 -17.37 3.14
CA GLN A 59 8.73 -16.54 3.69
C GLN A 59 8.07 -15.62 2.65
N PHE A 60 8.63 -15.56 1.42
CA PHE A 60 8.07 -14.77 0.33
C PHE A 60 7.73 -15.65 -0.86
N SER A 61 6.52 -15.50 -1.35
CA SER A 61 6.03 -16.09 -2.59
C SER A 61 5.42 -15.00 -3.46
N PHE A 62 5.15 -15.28 -4.75
CA PHE A 62 4.59 -14.26 -5.62
C PHE A 62 3.69 -14.84 -6.72
N ILE A 63 2.81 -13.97 -7.23
CA ILE A 63 2.03 -14.21 -8.45
C ILE A 63 2.25 -13.03 -9.40
N SER A 64 2.62 -13.31 -10.65
CA SER A 64 2.72 -12.28 -11.68
C SER A 64 1.35 -12.05 -12.30
N ALA A 65 0.72 -10.89 -12.00
CA ALA A 65 -0.60 -10.55 -12.50
C ALA A 65 -0.77 -9.03 -12.71
N ASP A 66 -1.60 -8.66 -13.70
CA ASP A 66 -2.10 -7.29 -13.85
C ASP A 66 -3.43 -7.13 -13.10
N ILE A 67 -3.36 -6.47 -11.95
CA ILE A 67 -4.53 -6.23 -11.09
C ILE A 67 -5.34 -4.99 -11.52
N ALA A 68 -4.93 -4.26 -12.56
CA ALA A 68 -5.75 -3.23 -13.19
C ALA A 68 -6.91 -3.85 -13.99
N ASP A 69 -6.72 -5.08 -14.48
CA ASP A 69 -7.78 -5.89 -15.07
C ASP A 69 -8.63 -6.53 -13.98
N ARG A 70 -9.72 -5.87 -13.62
CA ARG A 70 -10.61 -6.32 -12.54
C ARG A 70 -11.37 -7.61 -12.87
N SER A 71 -11.49 -7.98 -14.15
CA SER A 71 -12.16 -9.23 -14.55
C SER A 71 -11.40 -10.47 -14.03
N ARG A 72 -10.11 -10.34 -13.76
CA ARG A 72 -9.23 -11.41 -13.27
C ARG A 72 -9.08 -11.45 -11.76
N LEU A 73 -9.66 -10.49 -11.01
CA LEU A 73 -9.49 -10.45 -9.54
C LEU A 73 -10.11 -11.65 -8.83
N GLU A 74 -11.17 -12.23 -9.39
CA GLU A 74 -11.77 -13.45 -8.85
C GLU A 74 -10.82 -14.63 -8.98
N ASP A 75 -10.36 -14.93 -10.19
CA ASP A 75 -9.42 -16.01 -10.46
C ASP A 75 -8.14 -15.86 -9.64
N LEU A 76 -7.58 -14.65 -9.60
CA LEU A 76 -6.41 -14.33 -8.78
C LEU A 76 -6.66 -14.61 -7.29
N SER A 77 -7.82 -14.26 -6.76
CA SER A 77 -8.13 -14.49 -5.36
C SER A 77 -8.27 -15.97 -5.03
N LEU A 78 -8.84 -16.75 -5.93
CA LEU A 78 -8.94 -18.21 -5.80
C LEU A 78 -7.56 -18.86 -5.87
N GLU A 79 -6.72 -18.43 -6.82
CA GLU A 79 -5.33 -18.90 -6.94
C GLU A 79 -4.51 -18.61 -5.67
N ILE A 80 -4.65 -17.41 -5.08
CA ILE A 80 -3.99 -17.05 -3.81
C ILE A 80 -4.45 -17.99 -2.68
N ILE A 81 -5.74 -18.23 -2.55
CA ILE A 81 -6.30 -19.08 -1.49
C ILE A 81 -5.84 -20.54 -1.65
N ASP A 82 -5.84 -21.05 -2.88
CA ASP A 82 -5.47 -22.43 -3.18
C ASP A 82 -3.98 -22.69 -2.93
N GLN A 83 -3.12 -21.78 -3.38
CA GLN A 83 -1.66 -21.97 -3.29
C GLN A 83 -1.07 -21.63 -1.92
N PHE A 84 -1.67 -20.69 -1.18
CA PHE A 84 -1.00 -20.14 0.01
C PHE A 84 -1.88 -20.14 1.27
N ALA A 85 -3.02 -19.60 1.23
CA ALA A 85 -4.11 -19.45 2.19
C ALA A 85 -4.79 -18.08 2.02
N SER A 86 -5.94 -17.89 2.66
CA SER A 86 -6.58 -16.56 2.71
C SER A 86 -5.75 -15.58 3.55
N PRO A 87 -5.32 -14.43 2.97
CA PRO A 87 -4.53 -13.44 3.67
C PRO A 87 -5.21 -12.87 4.93
N ASP A 88 -4.41 -12.64 5.96
CA ASP A 88 -4.79 -11.93 7.18
C ASP A 88 -4.51 -10.42 7.06
N ILE A 89 -3.54 -10.06 6.21
CA ILE A 89 -3.08 -8.68 6.00
C ILE A 89 -3.13 -8.38 4.50
N LEU A 90 -3.72 -7.24 4.13
CA LEU A 90 -3.70 -6.73 2.75
C LEU A 90 -2.98 -5.38 2.72
N VAL A 91 -1.97 -5.25 1.84
CA VAL A 91 -1.26 -4.00 1.60
C VAL A 91 -1.44 -3.60 0.14
N HIS A 92 -2.24 -2.59 -0.09
CA HIS A 92 -2.53 -2.06 -1.44
C HIS A 92 -1.55 -0.95 -1.81
N ALA A 93 -0.34 -1.34 -2.26
CA ALA A 93 0.72 -0.41 -2.65
C ALA A 93 0.83 -0.21 -4.18
N ALA A 94 0.14 -1.00 -4.99
CA ALA A 94 0.09 -0.77 -6.43
C ALA A 94 -0.61 0.55 -6.76
N GLY A 95 -0.04 1.30 -7.70
CA GLY A 95 -0.63 2.54 -8.15
C GLY A 95 0.13 3.15 -9.33
N ILE A 96 -0.57 3.97 -10.09
CA ILE A 96 -0.02 4.72 -11.22
C ILE A 96 -0.38 6.20 -11.12
N ASN A 97 0.44 7.03 -11.76
CA ASN A 97 0.13 8.43 -12.04
C ASN A 97 0.51 8.71 -13.51
N THR A 98 -0.47 8.93 -14.36
CA THR A 98 -0.29 9.20 -15.80
C THR A 98 0.36 10.55 -16.08
N ARG A 99 0.37 11.47 -15.08
CA ARG A 99 0.99 12.79 -15.14
C ARG A 99 0.46 13.68 -16.28
N GLU A 100 -0.74 13.43 -16.75
CA GLU A 100 -1.41 14.24 -17.74
C GLU A 100 -1.76 15.62 -17.17
N THR A 101 -1.59 16.68 -17.95
CA THR A 101 -2.08 18.02 -17.58
C THR A 101 -3.59 18.07 -17.64
N ALA A 102 -4.23 18.93 -16.83
CA ALA A 102 -5.68 18.97 -16.68
C ALA A 102 -6.44 19.02 -18.00
N ASP A 103 -5.98 19.85 -18.95
CA ASP A 103 -6.62 20.03 -20.26
C ASP A 103 -6.37 18.88 -21.25
N LYS A 104 -5.54 17.90 -20.89
CA LYS A 104 -5.13 16.76 -21.73
C LYS A 104 -5.35 15.41 -21.06
N VAL A 105 -6.07 15.39 -19.93
CA VAL A 105 -6.44 14.11 -19.30
C VAL A 105 -7.31 13.32 -20.27
N THR A 106 -6.85 12.11 -20.58
CA THR A 106 -7.60 11.18 -21.44
C THR A 106 -8.56 10.34 -20.60
N GLU A 107 -9.70 9.95 -21.17
CA GLU A 107 -10.64 9.01 -20.50
C GLU A 107 -9.93 7.71 -20.13
N MET A 108 -9.10 7.20 -21.04
CA MET A 108 -8.31 5.98 -20.79
C MET A 108 -7.34 6.14 -19.59
N GLY A 109 -6.57 7.24 -19.53
CA GLY A 109 -5.65 7.52 -18.41
C GLY A 109 -6.38 7.71 -17.10
N TRP A 110 -7.55 8.36 -17.15
CA TRP A 110 -8.46 8.50 -16.00
C TRP A 110 -8.94 7.12 -15.51
N ASP A 111 -9.54 6.33 -16.41
CA ASP A 111 -10.12 5.03 -16.06
C ASP A 111 -9.07 4.03 -15.54
N GLN A 112 -7.89 3.98 -16.16
CA GLN A 112 -6.77 3.18 -15.68
C GLN A 112 -6.33 3.60 -14.27
N THR A 113 -6.24 4.91 -14.01
CA THR A 113 -5.85 5.44 -12.70
C THR A 113 -6.89 5.09 -11.65
N ILE A 114 -8.17 5.31 -11.91
CA ILE A 114 -9.26 4.98 -10.99
C ILE A 114 -9.38 3.47 -10.78
N SER A 115 -9.26 2.68 -11.85
CA SER A 115 -9.31 1.22 -11.75
C SER A 115 -8.24 0.69 -10.80
N LEU A 116 -6.97 1.04 -11.04
CA LEU A 116 -5.85 0.49 -10.26
C LEU A 116 -5.76 1.10 -8.86
N ASN A 117 -5.88 2.45 -8.74
CA ASN A 117 -5.60 3.13 -7.48
C ASN A 117 -6.77 3.11 -6.50
N LEU A 118 -8.00 2.91 -6.96
CA LEU A 118 -9.21 3.00 -6.13
C LEU A 118 -10.06 1.73 -6.18
N SER A 119 -10.46 1.29 -7.37
CA SER A 119 -11.40 0.18 -7.50
C SER A 119 -10.78 -1.16 -7.09
N THR A 120 -9.56 -1.43 -7.56
CA THR A 120 -8.82 -2.68 -7.24
C THR A 120 -8.62 -2.88 -5.73
N PRO A 121 -8.15 -1.90 -4.93
CA PRO A 121 -8.06 -2.04 -3.48
C PRO A 121 -9.36 -2.49 -2.82
N PHE A 122 -10.49 -1.93 -3.22
CA PHE A 122 -11.78 -2.31 -2.68
C PHE A 122 -12.20 -3.74 -3.08
N PHE A 123 -12.23 -4.02 -4.38
CA PHE A 123 -12.72 -5.30 -4.86
C PHE A 123 -11.82 -6.47 -4.45
N LEU A 124 -10.50 -6.26 -4.41
CA LEU A 124 -9.58 -7.28 -3.91
C LEU A 124 -9.76 -7.52 -2.41
N SER A 125 -9.94 -6.46 -1.60
CA SER A 125 -10.26 -6.62 -0.18
C SER A 125 -11.58 -7.35 0.04
N GLN A 126 -12.59 -7.09 -0.77
CA GLN A 126 -13.90 -7.74 -0.69
C GLN A 126 -13.81 -9.27 -0.86
N ARG A 127 -12.83 -9.76 -1.64
CA ARG A 127 -12.61 -11.21 -1.84
C ARG A 127 -12.11 -11.91 -0.57
N PHE A 128 -11.32 -11.24 0.27
CA PHE A 128 -10.69 -11.86 1.44
C PHE A 128 -11.33 -11.50 2.78
N VAL A 129 -12.11 -10.42 2.84
CA VAL A 129 -12.67 -9.91 4.10
C VAL A 129 -13.59 -10.88 4.81
N ALA A 130 -14.24 -11.78 4.08
CA ALA A 130 -15.13 -12.79 4.68
C ALA A 130 -14.38 -13.72 5.64
N GLU A 131 -13.19 -14.17 5.25
CA GLU A 131 -12.34 -15.03 6.10
C GLU A 131 -11.72 -14.23 7.26
N MET A 132 -11.32 -12.96 7.04
CA MET A 132 -10.88 -12.09 8.13
C MET A 132 -11.98 -11.91 9.19
N LYS A 133 -13.24 -11.69 8.77
CA LYS A 133 -14.39 -11.58 9.67
C LYS A 133 -14.63 -12.87 10.48
N LYS A 134 -14.54 -14.04 9.84
CA LYS A 134 -14.66 -15.33 10.52
C LYS A 134 -13.58 -15.54 11.59
N LYS A 135 -12.34 -15.11 11.29
CA LYS A 135 -11.21 -15.15 12.22
C LYS A 135 -11.32 -14.11 13.34
N GLY A 136 -12.18 -13.09 13.19
CA GLY A 136 -12.24 -11.93 14.11
C GLY A 136 -10.95 -11.09 14.06
N TRP A 137 -10.18 -11.17 12.98
CA TRP A 137 -8.91 -10.49 12.82
C TRP A 137 -8.57 -10.22 11.34
N GLY A 138 -8.21 -8.99 11.04
CA GLY A 138 -7.71 -8.59 9.74
C GLY A 138 -7.07 -7.21 9.78
N ARG A 139 -6.12 -6.96 8.87
CA ARG A 139 -5.49 -5.65 8.69
C ARG A 139 -5.46 -5.31 7.20
N ILE A 140 -5.99 -4.15 6.84
CA ILE A 140 -5.99 -3.65 5.47
C ILE A 140 -5.33 -2.28 5.49
N VAL A 141 -4.23 -2.14 4.72
CA VAL A 141 -3.47 -0.90 4.61
C VAL A 141 -3.47 -0.44 3.15
N ASN A 142 -4.14 0.68 2.90
CA ASN A 142 -4.15 1.34 1.60
C ASN A 142 -3.00 2.34 1.50
N PHE A 143 -2.40 2.50 0.32
CA PHE A 143 -1.47 3.58 0.06
C PHE A 143 -2.21 4.81 -0.48
N ALA A 144 -2.33 5.82 0.39
CA ALA A 144 -2.78 7.16 0.09
C ALA A 144 -1.62 8.01 -0.51
N SER A 145 -1.57 9.30 -0.26
CA SER A 145 -0.52 10.21 -0.77
C SER A 145 -0.63 11.57 -0.09
N LEU A 146 0.37 12.43 -0.24
CA LEU A 146 0.22 13.88 -0.04
C LEU A 146 -1.00 14.42 -0.82
N GLN A 147 -1.29 13.83 -1.99
CA GLN A 147 -2.43 14.23 -2.83
C GLN A 147 -3.80 13.74 -2.30
N THR A 148 -3.84 13.12 -1.15
CA THR A 148 -5.12 12.91 -0.44
C THR A 148 -5.75 14.24 0.00
N THR A 149 -4.92 15.24 0.30
CA THR A 149 -5.35 16.55 0.81
C THR A 149 -4.72 17.75 0.07
N ARG A 150 -3.67 17.54 -0.71
CA ARG A 150 -2.95 18.58 -1.46
C ARG A 150 -3.09 18.35 -2.95
N ALA A 151 -3.13 19.41 -3.74
CA ALA A 151 -3.07 19.32 -5.21
C ALA A 151 -1.65 19.58 -5.72
N PHE A 152 -1.25 18.80 -6.75
CA PHE A 152 0.03 18.97 -7.44
C PHE A 152 -0.18 19.02 -8.95
N PRO A 153 0.64 19.79 -9.70
CA PRO A 153 0.58 19.79 -11.17
C PRO A 153 0.74 18.38 -11.77
N GLY A 154 -0.03 18.06 -12.80
CA GLY A 154 0.01 16.75 -13.45
C GLY A 154 -0.51 15.59 -12.59
N GLY A 155 -1.28 15.87 -11.56
CA GLY A 155 -1.82 14.87 -10.64
C GLY A 155 -3.34 14.81 -10.57
N LEU A 156 -4.08 15.25 -11.61
CA LEU A 156 -5.53 15.40 -11.51
C LEU A 156 -6.22 14.06 -11.21
N ALA A 157 -6.09 13.06 -12.10
CA ALA A 157 -6.69 11.74 -11.89
C ALA A 157 -6.08 11.02 -10.67
N TYR A 158 -4.76 11.13 -10.51
CA TYR A 158 -4.05 10.55 -9.36
C TYR A 158 -4.53 11.15 -8.04
N GLY A 159 -4.57 12.49 -7.93
CA GLY A 159 -5.03 13.18 -6.71
C GLY A 159 -6.48 12.82 -6.37
N ALA A 160 -7.37 12.81 -7.38
CA ALA A 160 -8.75 12.36 -7.21
C ALA A 160 -8.82 10.93 -6.65
N SER A 161 -8.03 9.98 -7.22
CA SER A 161 -7.98 8.61 -6.74
C SER A 161 -7.45 8.50 -5.31
N LYS A 162 -6.42 9.30 -4.96
CA LYS A 162 -5.81 9.27 -3.62
C LYS A 162 -6.65 9.96 -2.54
N ALA A 163 -7.40 11.00 -2.90
CA ALA A 163 -8.43 11.56 -2.03
C ALA A 163 -9.55 10.54 -1.78
N ALA A 164 -10.01 9.87 -2.84
CA ALA A 164 -11.04 8.83 -2.74
C ALA A 164 -10.57 7.63 -1.89
N ILE A 165 -9.30 7.20 -1.97
CA ILE A 165 -8.74 6.15 -1.11
C ILE A 165 -8.84 6.53 0.38
N GLY A 166 -8.62 7.78 0.72
CA GLY A 166 -8.80 8.24 2.11
C GLY A 166 -10.23 8.05 2.61
N GLN A 167 -11.24 8.35 1.78
CA GLN A 167 -12.64 8.15 2.14
C GLN A 167 -13.05 6.68 2.05
N LEU A 168 -12.56 5.93 1.07
CA LEU A 168 -12.78 4.49 0.97
C LEU A 168 -12.26 3.75 2.20
N THR A 169 -11.10 4.15 2.72
CA THR A 169 -10.52 3.60 3.96
C THR A 169 -11.48 3.76 5.14
N ARG A 170 -12.12 4.93 5.30
CA ARG A 170 -13.13 5.16 6.34
C ARG A 170 -14.38 4.31 6.14
N ALA A 171 -14.88 4.23 4.91
CA ALA A 171 -16.07 3.45 4.58
C ALA A 171 -15.86 1.94 4.82
N MET A 172 -14.68 1.41 4.44
CA MET A 172 -14.31 0.02 4.70
C MET A 172 -14.14 -0.23 6.21
N ALA A 173 -13.57 0.71 6.95
CA ALA A 173 -13.43 0.61 8.41
C ALA A 173 -14.80 0.59 9.09
N GLU A 174 -15.72 1.47 8.73
CA GLU A 174 -17.08 1.48 9.24
C GLU A 174 -17.78 0.13 9.01
N ALA A 175 -17.66 -0.40 7.78
CA ALA A 175 -18.34 -1.64 7.39
C ALA A 175 -17.76 -2.91 8.05
N TRP A 176 -16.47 -2.94 8.40
CA TRP A 176 -15.79 -4.19 8.74
C TRP A 176 -15.12 -4.23 10.12
N SER A 177 -14.90 -3.07 10.79
CA SER A 177 -14.14 -3.06 12.03
C SER A 177 -14.86 -3.69 13.22
N SER A 178 -16.20 -3.72 13.22
CA SER A 178 -16.99 -4.44 14.22
C SER A 178 -16.75 -5.96 14.22
N HIS A 179 -16.16 -6.48 13.13
CA HIS A 179 -15.75 -7.88 12.98
C HIS A 179 -14.25 -8.11 13.19
N GLY A 180 -13.53 -7.15 13.81
CA GLY A 180 -12.10 -7.27 14.09
C GLY A 180 -11.15 -6.94 12.91
N VAL A 181 -11.69 -6.38 11.81
CA VAL A 181 -10.90 -5.99 10.63
C VAL A 181 -10.59 -4.49 10.68
N CYS A 182 -9.35 -4.10 10.99
CA CYS A 182 -8.93 -2.71 10.97
C CYS A 182 -8.49 -2.31 9.56
N VAL A 183 -8.99 -1.18 9.08
CA VAL A 183 -8.68 -0.64 7.74
C VAL A 183 -8.10 0.75 7.89
N ASN A 184 -6.86 0.93 7.45
CA ASN A 184 -6.16 2.21 7.52
C ASN A 184 -5.45 2.52 6.20
N ALA A 185 -4.91 3.71 6.08
CA ALA A 185 -4.07 4.11 4.97
C ALA A 185 -2.77 4.75 5.46
N ILE A 186 -1.70 4.58 4.67
CA ILE A 186 -0.46 5.35 4.79
C ILE A 186 -0.46 6.41 3.70
N GLY A 187 -0.20 7.66 4.07
CA GLY A 187 0.00 8.79 3.16
C GLY A 187 1.49 9.14 3.06
N PRO A 188 2.25 8.54 2.12
CA PRO A 188 3.67 8.82 2.00
C PRO A 188 3.95 10.22 1.51
N GLY A 189 5.03 10.83 2.02
CA GLY A 189 5.69 11.97 1.44
C GLY A 189 6.48 11.63 0.18
N PHE A 190 7.58 12.36 -0.06
CA PHE A 190 8.49 12.06 -1.16
C PHE A 190 9.50 10.99 -0.74
N PHE A 191 9.37 9.80 -1.31
CA PHE A 191 10.27 8.66 -1.18
C PHE A 191 10.93 8.36 -2.54
N PRO A 192 12.18 7.85 -2.58
CA PRO A 192 12.88 7.52 -3.83
C PRO A 192 12.31 6.24 -4.46
N THR A 193 11.32 6.39 -5.31
CA THR A 193 10.63 5.32 -6.02
C THR A 193 10.59 5.59 -7.52
N GLU A 194 10.23 4.60 -8.33
CA GLU A 194 10.02 4.80 -9.78
C GLU A 194 8.98 5.91 -10.04
N LEU A 195 7.92 5.98 -9.22
CA LEU A 195 6.88 6.99 -9.36
C LEU A 195 7.40 8.42 -9.11
N THR A 196 8.41 8.58 -8.29
CA THR A 196 9.01 9.87 -7.91
C THR A 196 10.38 10.11 -8.55
N GLN A 197 10.83 9.22 -9.45
CA GLN A 197 12.15 9.28 -10.08
C GLN A 197 12.47 10.67 -10.65
N ALA A 198 11.51 11.30 -11.34
CA ALA A 198 11.69 12.64 -11.90
C ALA A 198 11.89 13.75 -10.84
N VAL A 199 11.55 13.49 -9.58
CA VAL A 199 11.81 14.41 -8.45
C VAL A 199 13.24 14.22 -7.95
N PHE A 200 13.67 12.97 -7.80
CA PHE A 200 14.99 12.64 -7.25
C PHE A 200 16.13 12.71 -8.28
N ALA A 201 15.80 12.76 -9.58
CA ALA A 201 16.75 13.05 -10.65
C ALA A 201 17.06 14.56 -10.80
N ASP A 202 16.32 15.43 -10.10
CA ASP A 202 16.50 16.88 -10.07
C ASP A 202 16.83 17.29 -8.62
N ASP A 203 18.12 17.55 -8.36
CA ASP A 203 18.61 17.88 -7.02
C ASP A 203 17.95 19.12 -6.43
N GLU A 204 17.70 20.15 -7.23
CA GLU A 204 17.03 21.38 -6.81
C GLU A 204 15.57 21.09 -6.37
N ARG A 205 14.89 20.26 -7.13
CA ARG A 205 13.52 19.86 -6.82
C ARG A 205 13.46 18.97 -5.59
N SER A 206 14.39 18.03 -5.49
CA SER A 206 14.54 17.14 -4.33
C SER A 206 14.80 17.96 -3.06
N LYS A 207 15.72 18.92 -3.12
CA LYS A 207 16.04 19.83 -2.01
C LYS A 207 14.84 20.68 -1.61
N ARG A 208 14.14 21.30 -2.57
CA ARG A 208 12.92 22.10 -2.27
C ARG A 208 11.84 21.28 -1.60
N ASN A 209 11.67 20.00 -1.98
CA ASN A 209 10.69 19.13 -1.31
C ASN A 209 11.13 18.80 0.13
N ALA A 210 12.42 18.53 0.35
CA ALA A 210 12.97 18.33 1.68
C ALA A 210 12.74 19.54 2.61
N GLU A 211 12.99 20.75 2.12
CA GLU A 211 12.77 22.01 2.85
C GLU A 211 11.30 22.28 3.23
N GLN A 212 10.36 21.68 2.50
CA GLN A 212 8.93 21.75 2.83
C GLN A 212 8.52 20.80 3.97
N THR A 213 9.33 19.81 4.30
CA THR A 213 9.07 18.94 5.45
C THR A 213 9.46 19.64 6.76
N CYS A 214 8.81 19.27 7.88
CA CYS A 214 9.22 19.77 9.20
C CYS A 214 10.58 19.22 9.64
N ILE A 215 10.92 17.99 9.22
CA ILE A 215 12.18 17.33 9.58
C ILE A 215 13.34 17.66 8.64
N GLY A 216 13.11 18.40 7.54
CA GLY A 216 14.16 18.94 6.67
C GLY A 216 14.76 17.93 5.68
N ARG A 217 14.18 16.75 5.48
CA ARG A 217 14.63 15.75 4.52
C ARG A 217 13.48 15.05 3.80
N ASN A 218 13.76 14.45 2.65
CA ASN A 218 12.85 13.49 2.02
C ASN A 218 12.85 12.16 2.80
N GLY A 219 11.85 11.33 2.53
CA GLY A 219 11.74 10.00 3.12
C GLY A 219 12.81 9.04 2.60
N GLU A 220 13.28 8.17 3.46
CA GLU A 220 14.08 6.98 3.14
C GLU A 220 13.16 5.75 3.18
N MET A 221 13.51 4.69 2.46
CA MET A 221 12.61 3.53 2.34
C MET A 221 12.28 2.91 3.71
N GLU A 222 13.22 2.94 4.63
CA GLU A 222 13.14 2.43 6.00
C GLU A 222 12.16 3.23 6.88
N ASP A 223 11.89 4.49 6.56
CA ASP A 223 10.89 5.30 7.28
C ASP A 223 9.47 4.74 7.15
N LEU A 224 9.24 3.85 6.16
CA LEU A 224 7.96 3.15 6.00
C LEU A 224 7.74 2.03 7.02
N ASP A 225 8.79 1.38 7.49
CA ASP A 225 8.72 0.12 8.22
C ASP A 225 7.91 0.22 9.51
N GLY A 226 8.28 1.16 10.37
CA GLY A 226 7.59 1.37 11.66
C GLY A 226 6.10 1.63 11.50
N PRO A 227 5.69 2.64 10.69
CA PRO A 227 4.28 2.93 10.42
C PRO A 227 3.51 1.75 9.80
N LEU A 228 4.13 1.02 8.85
CA LEU A 228 3.51 -0.14 8.23
C LEU A 228 3.30 -1.27 9.24
N LEU A 229 4.34 -1.65 9.97
CA LEU A 229 4.25 -2.71 10.97
C LEU A 229 3.27 -2.35 12.08
N PHE A 230 3.22 -1.09 12.49
CA PHE A 230 2.20 -0.60 13.42
C PHE A 230 0.79 -0.89 12.91
N LEU A 231 0.48 -0.50 11.67
CA LEU A 231 -0.86 -0.68 11.11
C LEU A 231 -1.20 -2.14 10.78
N CYS A 232 -0.20 -3.00 10.54
CA CYS A 232 -0.39 -4.42 10.21
C CYS A 232 -0.43 -5.35 11.43
N SER A 233 -0.21 -4.86 12.65
CA SER A 233 -0.01 -5.70 13.84
C SER A 233 -1.05 -5.47 14.94
N GLU A 234 -0.84 -6.09 16.11
CA GLU A 234 -1.63 -5.87 17.31
C GLU A 234 -1.42 -4.48 17.94
N ALA A 235 -0.33 -3.80 17.58
CA ALA A 235 -0.04 -2.46 18.09
C ALA A 235 -1.12 -1.43 17.70
N SER A 236 -1.83 -1.65 16.60
CA SER A 236 -2.90 -0.77 16.08
C SER A 236 -4.32 -1.31 16.28
N ARG A 237 -4.54 -2.27 17.18
CA ARG A 237 -5.86 -2.94 17.33
C ARG A 237 -7.05 -2.01 17.62
N TYR A 238 -6.79 -0.78 18.05
CA TYR A 238 -7.82 0.25 18.29
C TYR A 238 -7.69 1.43 17.32
N VAL A 239 -6.96 1.25 16.19
CA VAL A 239 -6.76 2.25 15.15
C VAL A 239 -7.39 1.73 13.86
N THR A 240 -8.44 2.41 13.39
CA THR A 240 -9.13 2.09 12.13
C THR A 240 -9.70 3.35 11.49
N GLY A 241 -9.86 3.36 10.16
CA GLY A 241 -10.40 4.47 9.40
C GLY A 241 -9.43 5.66 9.27
N GLN A 242 -8.15 5.51 9.61
CA GLN A 242 -7.19 6.62 9.63
C GLN A 242 -6.33 6.67 8.36
N VAL A 243 -5.91 7.88 8.00
CA VAL A 243 -4.82 8.12 7.05
C VAL A 243 -3.63 8.61 7.85
N LEU A 244 -2.64 7.77 8.05
CA LEU A 244 -1.40 8.10 8.74
C LEU A 244 -0.42 8.70 7.74
N MET A 245 -0.17 10.01 7.87
CA MET A 245 0.82 10.68 7.03
C MET A 245 2.23 10.29 7.48
N VAL A 246 3.03 9.78 6.54
CA VAL A 246 4.45 9.43 6.70
C VAL A 246 5.23 10.31 5.73
N ASP A 247 5.32 11.59 6.04
CA ASP A 247 5.71 12.65 5.12
C ASP A 247 6.69 13.67 5.70
N GLY A 248 7.27 13.37 6.86
CA GLY A 248 8.19 14.26 7.55
C GLY A 248 7.54 15.60 7.98
N GLY A 249 6.22 15.63 8.11
CA GLY A 249 5.47 16.84 8.45
C GLY A 249 5.23 17.77 7.25
N PHE A 250 5.34 17.28 6.01
CA PHE A 250 5.05 18.07 4.80
C PHE A 250 3.64 18.64 4.81
N THR A 251 2.65 17.86 5.27
CA THR A 251 1.25 18.31 5.33
C THR A 251 0.90 19.06 6.62
N ALA A 252 1.81 19.14 7.58
CA ALA A 252 1.62 19.86 8.82
C ALA A 252 1.95 21.37 8.72
N LYS A 253 2.59 21.82 7.61
CA LYS A 253 2.92 23.21 7.31
C LYS A 253 1.84 23.87 6.47
#